data_db966cd2d0b1f1da0434ca8a8c174ef3
#
_entry.id   db966cd2d0b1f1da0434ca8a8c174ef3
#
_cell.length_a   1.000
_cell.length_b   1.000
_cell.length_c   1.000
_cell.angle_alpha   90.00
_cell.angle_beta   90.00
_cell.angle_gamma   90.00
#
_symmetry.space_group_name_H-M   'P 1'
#
loop_
_entity.id
_entity.type
_entity.pdbx_description
1 polymer ?
#
loop_
_entity_poly.entity_id
_entity_poly.type
_entity_poly.pdbx_seq_one_letter_code
_entity_poly.pdbx_strand_id
1 'polypeptide(L)'
;RDTELSRQHPLAEALGELTRERLFQRVLLRGLTQEDVGRFIEMTSGNSAPRGLVEAVHTQTEGNPLFVTEVVRLLVQEGELGLEQVRETDSWTIRIPEGVREVIGRRLNRLSQRCNEALTVASIVGREFTLAQIRPLVEEVTEDRLFEILEEALAARVIKELPQAVGRYQFTHALIQETLADELSITRRVRLHARIAEALEELYGDDAESHAAELAHHFAQAQSLTGPEKMVRYSLLAGEQALAAYAWDEALTHFESGLVARDITLSGTKAASDDEAAALLFGLSQAQVATLERHQRHEALG
;
A
#
# COMPACT_ATOMS: atom_id res chain seq x y z
N ARG A 1 22.64 11.18 6.10
CA ARG A 1 22.28 9.76 6.42
C ARG A 1 23.44 8.88 5.99
N ASP A 2 23.77 7.84 6.77
CA ASP A 2 24.83 6.87 6.44
C ASP A 2 24.66 6.26 5.05
N THR A 3 23.42 6.13 4.66
CA THR A 3 23.00 5.60 3.37
C THR A 3 23.16 6.61 2.21
N GLU A 4 23.49 7.88 2.45
CA GLU A 4 23.73 8.92 1.44
C GLU A 4 25.21 9.08 1.12
N LEU A 5 26.06 8.37 1.84
CA LEU A 5 27.49 8.42 1.67
C LEU A 5 27.92 7.38 0.61
N SER A 6 28.07 7.83 -0.64
CA SER A 6 28.79 7.04 -1.64
C SER A 6 30.25 6.87 -1.21
N ARG A 7 30.94 5.84 -1.71
CA ARG A 7 32.38 5.65 -1.42
C ARG A 7 33.26 6.83 -1.80
N GLN A 8 32.77 7.70 -2.69
CA GLN A 8 33.48 8.91 -3.16
C GLN A 8 33.05 10.19 -2.43
N HIS A 9 32.14 10.08 -1.46
CA HIS A 9 31.67 11.27 -0.74
C HIS A 9 32.76 11.73 0.26
N PRO A 10 33.09 13.04 0.33
CA PRO A 10 34.14 13.53 1.24
C PRO A 10 33.95 13.15 2.71
N LEU A 11 32.70 13.04 3.16
CA LEU A 11 32.37 12.59 4.51
C LEU A 11 32.67 11.10 4.75
N ALA A 12 32.77 10.26 3.72
CA ALA A 12 33.10 8.85 3.90
C ALA A 12 34.54 8.68 4.38
N GLU A 13 35.47 9.48 3.86
CA GLU A 13 36.86 9.52 4.25
C GLU A 13 37.00 10.05 5.68
N ALA A 14 36.38 11.19 6.00
CA ALA A 14 36.37 11.78 7.32
C ALA A 14 35.77 10.84 8.39
N LEU A 15 34.69 10.11 8.09
CA LEU A 15 34.12 9.11 8.98
C LEU A 15 35.03 7.91 9.16
N GLY A 16 35.78 7.52 8.11
CA GLY A 16 36.79 6.47 8.18
C GLY A 16 37.95 6.84 9.11
N GLU A 17 38.38 8.09 9.10
CA GLU A 17 39.40 8.63 10.02
C GLU A 17 38.87 8.72 11.46
N LEU A 18 37.68 9.27 11.66
CA LEU A 18 37.05 9.39 12.97
C LEU A 18 36.81 8.05 13.65
N THR A 19 36.52 6.99 12.87
CA THR A 19 36.30 5.63 13.45
C THR A 19 37.57 5.06 14.11
N ARG A 20 38.76 5.62 13.82
CA ARG A 20 40.02 5.23 14.44
C ARG A 20 40.30 5.97 15.74
N GLU A 21 39.56 7.01 16.04
CA GLU A 21 39.71 7.81 17.24
C GLU A 21 39.06 7.12 18.45
N ARG A 22 39.76 7.06 19.58
CA ARG A 22 39.30 6.38 20.82
C ARG A 22 38.00 6.92 21.42
N LEU A 23 37.65 8.18 21.11
CA LEU A 23 36.46 8.85 21.63
C LEU A 23 35.32 8.88 20.63
N PHE A 24 35.46 8.25 19.46
CA PHE A 24 34.42 8.21 18.44
C PHE A 24 33.37 7.15 18.78
N GLN A 25 32.14 7.57 18.94
CA GLN A 25 30.99 6.68 19.12
C GLN A 25 30.01 6.88 17.96
N ARG A 26 29.75 5.81 17.20
CA ARG A 26 28.76 5.83 16.14
C ARG A 26 27.40 5.40 16.69
N VAL A 27 26.41 6.29 16.61
CA VAL A 27 25.03 6.01 16.99
C VAL A 27 24.21 5.77 15.73
N LEU A 28 23.69 4.56 15.55
CA LEU A 28 22.80 4.21 14.46
C LEU A 28 21.36 4.56 14.87
N LEU A 29 20.82 5.62 14.26
CA LEU A 29 19.43 5.99 14.47
C LEU A 29 18.52 5.09 13.60
N ARG A 30 17.56 4.43 14.25
CA ARG A 30 16.51 3.65 13.60
C ARG A 30 15.20 4.46 13.62
N GLY A 31 14.21 4.01 12.84
CA GLY A 31 12.84 4.50 12.98
C GLY A 31 12.28 4.22 14.38
N LEU A 32 11.27 4.97 14.77
CA LEU A 32 10.51 4.76 16.00
C LEU A 32 9.81 3.40 15.94
N THR A 33 9.80 2.68 17.06
CA THR A 33 9.00 1.46 17.19
C THR A 33 7.51 1.82 17.37
N GLN A 34 6.61 0.85 17.21
CA GLN A 34 5.20 1.05 17.55
C GLN A 34 5.00 1.58 18.97
N GLU A 35 5.76 1.07 19.94
CA GLU A 35 5.72 1.53 21.33
C GLU A 35 6.15 2.99 21.47
N ASP A 36 7.22 3.40 20.76
CA ASP A 36 7.68 4.79 20.76
C ASP A 36 6.66 5.73 20.09
N VAL A 37 6.01 5.28 19.01
CA VAL A 37 4.92 6.02 18.35
C VAL A 37 3.73 6.18 19.31
N GLY A 38 3.33 5.12 20.02
CA GLY A 38 2.27 5.18 21.03
C GLY A 38 2.57 6.18 22.11
N ARG A 39 3.77 6.11 22.71
CA ARG A 39 4.23 7.09 23.71
C ARG A 39 4.24 8.53 23.17
N PHE A 40 4.67 8.72 21.93
CA PHE A 40 4.70 10.04 21.30
C PHE A 40 3.28 10.61 21.13
N ILE A 41 2.32 9.79 20.69
CA ILE A 41 0.90 10.18 20.60
C ILE A 41 0.38 10.57 21.98
N GLU A 42 0.60 9.73 23.02
CA GLU A 42 0.14 10.00 24.39
C GLU A 42 0.73 11.28 24.97
N MET A 43 2.04 11.49 24.80
CA MET A 43 2.72 12.72 25.26
C MET A 43 2.22 13.98 24.56
N THR A 44 1.82 13.86 23.29
CA THR A 44 1.40 15.02 22.47
C THR A 44 -0.07 15.34 22.65
N SER A 45 -0.94 14.32 22.81
CA SER A 45 -2.39 14.47 22.96
C SER A 45 -2.84 14.58 24.42
N GLY A 46 -2.04 14.08 25.36
CA GLY A 46 -2.43 13.92 26.75
C GLY A 46 -3.41 12.75 27.02
N ASN A 47 -3.75 11.97 26.01
CA ASN A 47 -4.70 10.86 26.07
C ASN A 47 -4.02 9.54 25.70
N SER A 48 -4.56 8.42 26.19
CA SER A 48 -4.10 7.09 25.80
C SER A 48 -4.34 6.85 24.30
N ALA A 49 -3.33 6.32 23.61
CA ALA A 49 -3.40 6.06 22.18
C ALA A 49 -4.05 4.70 21.90
N PRO A 50 -5.17 4.64 21.16
CA PRO A 50 -5.77 3.37 20.73
C PRO A 50 -4.78 2.54 19.92
N ARG A 51 -4.73 1.21 20.15
CA ARG A 51 -3.78 0.32 19.44
C ARG A 51 -3.90 0.41 17.92
N GLY A 52 -5.11 0.42 17.39
CA GLY A 52 -5.35 0.55 15.94
C GLY A 52 -4.80 1.85 15.36
N LEU A 53 -4.89 2.97 16.08
CA LEU A 53 -4.30 4.24 15.67
C LEU A 53 -2.77 4.18 15.67
N VAL A 54 -2.16 3.64 16.73
CA VAL A 54 -0.70 3.48 16.81
C VAL A 54 -0.17 2.62 15.67
N GLU A 55 -0.86 1.53 15.37
CA GLU A 55 -0.53 0.64 14.26
C GLU A 55 -0.65 1.34 12.91
N ALA A 56 -1.74 2.06 12.67
CA ALA A 56 -1.95 2.82 11.43
C ALA A 56 -0.87 3.90 11.24
N VAL A 57 -0.59 4.71 12.27
CA VAL A 57 0.47 5.75 12.21
C VAL A 57 1.84 5.10 11.97
N HIS A 58 2.16 4.02 12.68
CA HIS A 58 3.45 3.35 12.51
C HIS A 58 3.58 2.74 11.11
N THR A 59 2.56 2.05 10.62
CA THR A 59 2.57 1.40 9.30
C THR A 59 2.73 2.44 8.19
N GLN A 60 1.99 3.54 8.25
CA GLN A 60 2.04 4.58 7.24
C GLN A 60 3.36 5.36 7.25
N THR A 61 3.90 5.66 8.44
CA THR A 61 5.13 6.43 8.60
C THR A 61 6.40 5.58 8.63
N GLU A 62 6.27 4.26 8.80
CA GLU A 62 7.38 3.32 9.04
C GLU A 62 8.28 3.76 10.21
N GLY A 63 7.69 4.42 11.19
CA GLY A 63 8.41 4.98 12.32
C GLY A 63 9.35 6.13 11.98
N ASN A 64 9.24 6.75 10.80
CA ASN A 64 10.03 7.92 10.46
C ASN A 64 9.65 9.10 11.38
N PRO A 65 10.57 9.61 12.24
CA PRO A 65 10.22 10.61 13.25
C PRO A 65 9.59 11.89 12.66
N LEU A 66 10.05 12.33 11.48
CA LEU A 66 9.48 13.50 10.81
C LEU A 66 8.02 13.25 10.43
N PHE A 67 7.74 12.12 9.81
CA PHE A 67 6.39 11.77 9.36
C PHE A 67 5.47 11.52 10.55
N VAL A 68 5.94 10.79 11.57
CA VAL A 68 5.18 10.59 12.83
C VAL A 68 4.80 11.93 13.44
N THR A 69 5.74 12.87 13.54
CA THR A 69 5.48 14.20 14.12
C THR A 69 4.40 14.96 13.34
N GLU A 70 4.47 14.96 12.02
CA GLU A 70 3.51 15.68 11.18
C GLU A 70 2.12 15.03 11.20
N VAL A 71 2.06 13.69 11.15
CA VAL A 71 0.78 12.96 11.24
C VAL A 71 0.12 13.19 12.60
N VAL A 72 0.87 13.04 13.71
CA VAL A 72 0.32 13.24 15.06
C VAL A 72 -0.14 14.69 15.26
N ARG A 73 0.62 15.67 14.73
CA ARG A 73 0.20 17.09 14.77
C ARG A 73 -1.13 17.31 14.05
N LEU A 74 -1.31 16.70 12.87
CA LEU A 74 -2.57 16.80 12.13
C LEU A 74 -3.73 16.20 12.93
N LEU A 75 -3.56 15.00 13.47
CA LEU A 75 -4.59 14.33 14.28
C LEU A 75 -4.99 15.14 15.52
N VAL A 76 -4.02 15.82 16.16
CA VAL A 76 -4.31 16.76 17.27
C VAL A 76 -5.11 17.96 16.78
N GLN A 77 -4.73 18.56 15.63
CA GLN A 77 -5.43 19.72 15.07
C GLN A 77 -6.85 19.41 14.62
N GLU A 78 -7.10 18.23 14.09
CA GLU A 78 -8.43 17.76 13.66
C GLU A 78 -9.29 17.27 14.84
N GLY A 79 -8.72 17.17 16.05
CA GLY A 79 -9.42 16.74 17.26
C GLY A 79 -9.70 15.23 17.31
N GLU A 80 -9.12 14.46 16.40
CA GLU A 80 -9.36 13.01 16.31
C GLU A 80 -8.76 12.24 17.48
N LEU A 81 -7.80 12.81 18.20
CA LEU A 81 -7.17 12.21 19.39
C LEU A 81 -7.95 12.43 20.70
N GLY A 82 -9.08 13.16 20.65
CA GLY A 82 -9.90 13.49 21.83
C GLY A 82 -11.23 12.75 21.93
N LEU A 83 -11.58 11.92 20.97
CA LEU A 83 -12.86 11.22 20.96
C LEU A 83 -12.79 9.93 21.79
N GLU A 84 -13.47 9.92 22.95
CA GLU A 84 -13.65 8.74 23.82
C GLU A 84 -14.42 7.57 23.15
N GLN A 85 -14.75 7.66 21.87
CA GLN A 85 -15.57 6.70 21.13
C GLN A 85 -14.85 6.04 19.96
N VAL A 86 -13.54 5.87 20.03
CA VAL A 86 -12.83 5.10 19.02
C VAL A 86 -13.14 3.62 19.23
N ARG A 87 -14.02 3.07 18.40
CA ARG A 87 -14.27 1.63 18.35
C ARG A 87 -12.99 0.92 17.89
N GLU A 88 -12.61 -0.13 18.59
CA GLU A 88 -11.40 -0.95 18.30
C GLU A 88 -11.38 -1.58 16.90
N THR A 89 -12.45 -1.43 16.13
CA THR A 89 -12.70 -2.09 14.83
C THR A 89 -12.61 -1.19 13.60
N ASP A 90 -12.33 0.12 13.76
CA ASP A 90 -12.30 1.02 12.61
C ASP A 90 -10.92 1.01 11.94
N SER A 91 -10.89 0.74 10.64
CA SER A 91 -9.69 0.95 9.81
C SER A 91 -9.40 2.45 9.75
N TRP A 92 -8.27 2.85 10.33
CA TRP A 92 -7.84 4.25 10.34
C TRP A 92 -7.30 4.63 8.96
N THR A 93 -7.98 5.56 8.29
CA THR A 93 -7.46 6.20 7.08
C THR A 93 -6.88 7.55 7.46
N ILE A 94 -5.57 7.62 7.59
CA ILE A 94 -4.86 8.84 7.98
C ILE A 94 -4.57 9.66 6.74
N ARG A 95 -4.97 10.93 6.72
CA ARG A 95 -4.61 11.88 5.66
C ARG A 95 -3.13 12.23 5.75
N ILE A 96 -2.47 12.29 4.59
CA ILE A 96 -1.08 12.76 4.53
C ILE A 96 -1.04 14.26 4.86
N PRO A 97 -0.34 14.67 5.94
CA PRO A 97 -0.21 16.08 6.30
C PRO A 97 0.48 16.90 5.19
N GLU A 98 0.09 18.17 5.06
CA GLU A 98 0.64 19.05 4.03
C GLU A 98 2.16 19.23 4.16
N GLY A 99 2.67 19.31 5.38
CA GLY A 99 4.12 19.36 5.64
C GLY A 99 4.87 18.13 5.14
N VAL A 100 4.27 16.94 5.23
CA VAL A 100 4.85 15.71 4.68
C VAL A 100 4.81 15.74 3.16
N ARG A 101 3.68 16.13 2.56
CA ARG A 101 3.54 16.31 1.10
C ARG A 101 4.58 17.25 0.55
N GLU A 102 4.82 18.38 1.22
CA GLU A 102 5.83 19.35 0.81
C GLU A 102 7.25 18.77 0.86
N VAL A 103 7.61 18.03 1.90
CA VAL A 103 8.92 17.37 2.01
C VAL A 103 9.11 16.31 0.92
N ILE A 104 8.07 15.52 0.65
CA ILE A 104 8.08 14.51 -0.42
C ILE A 104 8.14 15.22 -1.77
N GLY A 105 7.29 16.22 -2.01
CA GLY A 105 7.25 16.99 -3.25
C GLY A 105 8.58 17.64 -3.60
N ARG A 106 9.30 18.21 -2.63
CA ARG A 106 10.67 18.74 -2.85
C ARG A 106 11.65 17.67 -3.30
N ARG A 107 11.47 16.42 -2.88
CA ARG A 107 12.30 15.29 -3.30
C ARG A 107 11.95 14.85 -4.71
N LEU A 108 10.66 14.76 -5.03
CA LEU A 108 10.15 14.40 -6.35
C LEU A 108 10.50 15.46 -7.41
N ASN A 109 10.46 16.75 -7.04
CA ASN A 109 10.83 17.86 -7.92
C ASN A 109 12.32 17.87 -8.35
N ARG A 110 13.19 17.07 -7.73
CA ARG A 110 14.58 16.89 -8.15
C ARG A 110 14.74 15.83 -9.23
N LEU A 111 13.71 15.03 -9.45
CA LEU A 111 13.69 13.97 -10.45
C LEU A 111 13.30 14.55 -11.82
N SER A 112 13.74 13.89 -12.86
CA SER A 112 13.29 14.21 -14.22
C SER A 112 11.77 14.01 -14.35
N GLN A 113 11.17 14.70 -15.30
CA GLN A 113 9.75 14.53 -15.59
C GLN A 113 9.42 13.08 -15.93
N ARG A 114 10.25 12.40 -16.73
CA ARG A 114 10.06 10.98 -17.08
C ARG A 114 10.15 10.05 -15.88
N CYS A 115 11.03 10.36 -14.92
CA CYS A 115 11.11 9.61 -13.68
C CYS A 115 9.83 9.78 -12.84
N ASN A 116 9.33 11.00 -12.70
CA ASN A 116 8.06 11.23 -12.00
C ASN A 116 6.87 10.56 -12.71
N GLU A 117 6.79 10.56 -14.03
CA GLU A 117 5.75 9.86 -14.79
C GLU A 117 5.79 8.35 -14.54
N ALA A 118 6.96 7.73 -14.58
CA ALA A 118 7.12 6.30 -14.30
C ALA A 118 6.78 5.96 -12.84
N LEU A 119 7.21 6.78 -11.88
CA LEU A 119 6.88 6.61 -10.46
C LEU A 119 5.38 6.80 -10.19
N THR A 120 4.72 7.70 -10.91
CA THR A 120 3.26 7.88 -10.82
C THR A 120 2.53 6.63 -11.29
N VAL A 121 2.95 6.01 -12.38
CA VAL A 121 2.42 4.71 -12.83
C VAL A 121 2.68 3.65 -11.77
N ALA A 122 3.93 3.52 -11.31
CA ALA A 122 4.31 2.55 -10.29
C ALA A 122 3.51 2.71 -8.98
N SER A 123 3.18 3.95 -8.59
CA SER A 123 2.41 4.23 -7.36
C SER A 123 0.99 3.65 -7.40
N ILE A 124 0.41 3.52 -8.59
CA ILE A 124 -0.91 2.91 -8.79
C ILE A 124 -0.81 1.39 -8.93
N VAL A 125 0.28 0.85 -9.51
CA VAL A 125 0.54 -0.61 -9.49
C VAL A 125 0.60 -1.11 -8.06
N GLY A 126 1.34 -0.43 -7.19
CA GLY A 126 1.39 -0.78 -5.78
C GLY A 126 2.64 -0.28 -5.08
N ARG A 127 2.77 -0.67 -3.82
CA ARG A 127 3.95 -0.36 -3.01
C ARG A 127 5.21 -1.07 -3.52
N GLU A 128 5.05 -2.31 -3.96
CA GLU A 128 6.05 -3.12 -4.64
C GLU A 128 5.63 -3.29 -6.09
N PHE A 129 6.59 -3.26 -6.99
CA PHE A 129 6.34 -3.41 -8.41
C PHE A 129 7.58 -4.00 -9.10
N THR A 130 7.38 -4.54 -10.29
CA THR A 130 8.45 -5.05 -11.13
C THR A 130 8.61 -4.20 -12.39
N LEU A 131 9.80 -4.28 -12.99
CA LEU A 131 10.04 -3.66 -14.30
C LEU A 131 9.04 -4.15 -15.35
N ALA A 132 8.74 -5.46 -15.35
CA ALA A 132 7.81 -6.07 -16.29
C ALA A 132 6.38 -5.50 -16.18
N GLN A 133 5.93 -5.19 -14.97
CA GLN A 133 4.59 -4.60 -14.72
C GLN A 133 4.49 -3.16 -15.24
N ILE A 134 5.53 -2.34 -15.03
CA ILE A 134 5.46 -0.92 -15.42
C ILE A 134 5.87 -0.65 -16.87
N ARG A 135 6.66 -1.53 -17.48
CA ARG A 135 7.17 -1.35 -18.85
C ARG A 135 6.07 -1.10 -19.90
N PRO A 136 4.98 -1.89 -19.96
CA PRO A 136 3.91 -1.66 -20.95
C PRO A 136 3.10 -0.39 -20.70
N LEU A 137 3.24 0.21 -19.53
CA LEU A 137 2.45 1.36 -19.09
C LEU A 137 3.16 2.70 -19.31
N VAL A 138 4.50 2.69 -19.43
CA VAL A 138 5.31 3.88 -19.68
C VAL A 138 5.53 4.02 -21.20
N GLU A 139 4.88 5.01 -21.78
CA GLU A 139 4.87 5.22 -23.24
C GLU A 139 6.20 5.76 -23.75
N GLU A 140 6.58 5.40 -24.99
CA GLU A 140 7.74 5.89 -25.70
C GLU A 140 9.10 5.71 -24.98
N VAL A 141 9.22 4.69 -24.13
CA VAL A 141 10.44 4.40 -23.36
C VAL A 141 10.94 3.01 -23.69
N THR A 142 12.20 2.89 -24.11
CA THR A 142 12.87 1.60 -24.26
C THR A 142 13.17 0.99 -22.90
N GLU A 143 13.44 -0.30 -22.87
CA GLU A 143 13.76 -1.00 -21.62
C GLU A 143 15.02 -0.41 -20.95
N ASP A 144 16.09 -0.17 -21.73
CA ASP A 144 17.32 0.45 -21.21
C ASP A 144 17.05 1.83 -20.62
N ARG A 145 16.21 2.61 -21.28
CA ARG A 145 15.83 3.94 -20.78
C ARG A 145 14.99 3.87 -19.52
N LEU A 146 14.13 2.85 -19.38
CA LEU A 146 13.37 2.63 -18.17
C LEU A 146 14.29 2.25 -16.99
N PHE A 147 15.33 1.45 -17.25
CA PHE A 147 16.37 1.19 -16.24
C PHE A 147 17.04 2.48 -15.77
N GLU A 148 17.49 3.36 -16.68
CA GLU A 148 18.08 4.65 -16.30
C GLU A 148 17.14 5.51 -15.45
N ILE A 149 15.84 5.53 -15.79
CA ILE A 149 14.79 6.22 -15.04
C ILE A 149 14.67 5.64 -13.62
N LEU A 150 14.69 4.32 -13.47
CA LEU A 150 14.61 3.68 -12.16
C LEU A 150 15.91 3.86 -11.35
N GLU A 151 17.08 3.89 -12.00
CA GLU A 151 18.34 4.22 -11.34
C GLU A 151 18.32 5.66 -10.76
N GLU A 152 17.72 6.61 -11.47
CA GLU A 152 17.51 7.97 -10.96
C GLU A 152 16.65 7.95 -9.67
N ALA A 153 15.56 7.19 -9.67
CA ALA A 153 14.68 7.02 -8.52
C ALA A 153 15.36 6.30 -7.34
N LEU A 154 16.23 5.30 -7.63
CA LEU A 154 17.06 4.61 -6.65
C LEU A 154 18.10 5.55 -6.03
N ALA A 155 18.80 6.35 -6.86
CA ALA A 155 19.78 7.33 -6.40
C ALA A 155 19.13 8.40 -5.51
N ALA A 156 17.92 8.84 -5.85
CA ALA A 156 17.12 9.75 -5.04
C ALA A 156 16.47 9.06 -3.83
N ARG A 157 16.52 7.73 -3.73
CA ARG A 157 15.92 6.92 -2.65
C ARG A 157 14.42 7.10 -2.49
N VAL A 158 13.76 7.31 -3.58
CA VAL A 158 12.30 7.26 -3.67
C VAL A 158 11.84 5.81 -3.67
N ILE A 159 12.61 4.96 -4.34
CA ILE A 159 12.45 3.51 -4.34
C ILE A 159 13.72 2.81 -3.86
N LYS A 160 13.62 1.52 -3.57
CA LYS A 160 14.73 0.60 -3.32
C LYS A 160 14.53 -0.68 -4.12
N GLU A 161 15.60 -1.33 -4.51
CA GLU A 161 15.56 -2.66 -5.09
C GLU A 161 15.43 -3.71 -3.99
N LEU A 162 14.62 -4.75 -4.23
CA LEU A 162 14.45 -5.85 -3.30
C LEU A 162 15.45 -6.97 -3.63
N PRO A 163 16.27 -7.40 -2.64
CA PRO A 163 17.37 -8.33 -2.88
C PRO A 163 16.91 -9.75 -3.28
N GLN A 164 15.62 -10.07 -3.07
CA GLN A 164 15.08 -11.41 -3.33
C GLN A 164 14.77 -11.66 -4.82
N ALA A 165 14.63 -10.61 -5.63
CA ALA A 165 14.32 -10.75 -7.06
C ALA A 165 14.86 -9.57 -7.87
N VAL A 166 15.63 -9.88 -8.90
CA VAL A 166 16.16 -8.87 -9.84
C VAL A 166 15.00 -8.16 -10.54
N GLY A 167 15.07 -6.84 -10.63
CA GLY A 167 14.04 -6.01 -11.28
C GLY A 167 12.76 -5.84 -10.46
N ARG A 168 12.81 -6.13 -9.15
CA ARG A 168 11.71 -5.86 -8.21
C ARG A 168 12.06 -4.68 -7.32
N TYR A 169 11.18 -3.71 -7.30
CA TYR A 169 11.36 -2.44 -6.59
C TYR A 169 10.26 -2.23 -5.57
N GLN A 170 10.56 -1.40 -4.56
CA GLN A 170 9.60 -0.99 -3.53
C GLN A 170 9.78 0.49 -3.24
N PHE A 171 8.68 1.23 -3.07
CA PHE A 171 8.75 2.57 -2.51
C PHE A 171 9.37 2.55 -1.11
N THR A 172 10.33 3.45 -0.85
CA THR A 172 11.05 3.50 0.43
C THR A 172 10.14 3.85 1.60
N HIS A 173 9.04 4.56 1.34
CA HIS A 173 7.99 4.88 2.31
C HIS A 173 6.62 4.85 1.62
N ALA A 174 5.61 4.30 2.31
CA ALA A 174 4.23 4.27 1.82
C ALA A 174 3.72 5.67 1.47
N LEU A 175 4.04 6.68 2.29
CA LEU A 175 3.66 8.08 2.05
C LEU A 175 4.17 8.66 0.73
N ILE A 176 5.28 8.17 0.18
CA ILE A 176 5.76 8.62 -1.14
C ILE A 176 4.83 8.07 -2.22
N GLN A 177 4.47 6.79 -2.15
CA GLN A 177 3.53 6.15 -3.06
C GLN A 177 2.17 6.85 -3.01
N GLU A 178 1.62 7.03 -1.81
CA GLU A 178 0.33 7.68 -1.60
C GLU A 178 0.32 9.13 -2.12
N THR A 179 1.39 9.90 -1.88
CA THR A 179 1.50 11.27 -2.39
C THR A 179 1.44 11.31 -3.91
N LEU A 180 2.17 10.42 -4.60
CA LEU A 180 2.14 10.32 -6.07
C LEU A 180 0.76 9.91 -6.59
N ALA A 181 0.12 8.96 -5.93
CA ALA A 181 -1.22 8.49 -6.29
C ALA A 181 -2.28 9.59 -6.08
N ASP A 182 -2.14 10.39 -5.01
CA ASP A 182 -3.06 11.47 -4.67
C ASP A 182 -2.96 12.70 -5.60
N GLU A 183 -1.84 12.88 -6.28
CA GLU A 183 -1.68 13.94 -7.31
C GLU A 183 -2.53 13.68 -8.56
N LEU A 184 -3.00 12.44 -8.74
CA LEU A 184 -3.85 12.09 -9.87
C LEU A 184 -5.31 12.50 -9.64
N SER A 185 -5.92 13.12 -10.65
CA SER A 185 -7.37 13.27 -10.68
C SER A 185 -8.07 11.91 -10.70
N ILE A 186 -9.29 11.84 -10.17
CA ILE A 186 -10.10 10.61 -10.15
C ILE A 186 -10.18 9.97 -11.54
N THR A 187 -10.47 10.76 -12.57
CA THR A 187 -10.57 10.28 -13.95
C THR A 187 -9.26 9.67 -14.46
N ARG A 188 -8.12 10.31 -14.13
CA ARG A 188 -6.82 9.81 -14.56
C ARG A 188 -6.45 8.53 -13.81
N ARG A 189 -6.78 8.46 -12.53
CA ARG A 189 -6.58 7.26 -11.69
C ARG A 189 -7.38 6.06 -12.22
N VAL A 190 -8.67 6.25 -12.50
CA VAL A 190 -9.54 5.20 -13.06
C VAL A 190 -9.01 4.68 -14.40
N ARG A 191 -8.60 5.58 -15.31
CA ARG A 191 -7.99 5.20 -16.59
C ARG A 191 -6.69 4.44 -16.42
N LEU A 192 -5.88 4.83 -15.45
CA LEU A 192 -4.61 4.15 -15.19
C LEU A 192 -4.85 2.76 -14.61
N HIS A 193 -5.80 2.59 -13.68
CA HIS A 193 -6.19 1.28 -13.19
C HIS A 193 -6.67 0.36 -14.32
N ALA A 194 -7.47 0.86 -15.28
CA ALA A 194 -7.91 0.07 -16.44
C ALA A 194 -6.72 -0.42 -17.27
N ARG A 195 -5.79 0.48 -17.62
CA ARG A 195 -4.58 0.13 -18.38
C ARG A 195 -3.69 -0.85 -17.62
N ILE A 196 -3.54 -0.68 -16.31
CA ILE A 196 -2.77 -1.60 -15.46
C ILE A 196 -3.42 -2.97 -15.46
N ALA A 197 -4.74 -3.05 -15.23
CA ALA A 197 -5.46 -4.32 -15.20
C ALA A 197 -5.30 -5.11 -16.49
N GLU A 198 -5.46 -4.44 -17.64
CA GLU A 198 -5.31 -5.06 -18.97
C GLU A 198 -3.85 -5.49 -19.23
N ALA A 199 -2.88 -4.65 -18.88
CA ALA A 199 -1.46 -4.97 -19.05
C ALA A 199 -0.99 -6.10 -18.15
N LEU A 200 -1.47 -6.17 -16.90
CA LEU A 200 -1.15 -7.26 -15.98
C LEU A 200 -1.80 -8.58 -16.41
N GLU A 201 -3.07 -8.53 -16.88
CA GLU A 201 -3.75 -9.72 -17.40
C GLU A 201 -3.00 -10.30 -18.61
N GLU A 202 -2.52 -9.44 -19.53
CA GLU A 202 -1.69 -9.84 -20.67
C GLU A 202 -0.31 -10.37 -20.22
N LEU A 203 0.34 -9.70 -19.24
CA LEU A 203 1.64 -10.09 -18.72
C LEU A 203 1.60 -11.47 -18.06
N TYR A 204 0.54 -11.76 -17.30
CA TYR A 204 0.38 -13.02 -16.59
C TYR A 204 -0.15 -14.15 -17.49
N GLY A 205 -0.88 -13.82 -18.57
CA GLY A 205 -1.38 -14.80 -19.54
C GLY A 205 -2.09 -15.97 -18.86
N ASP A 206 -1.59 -17.18 -19.07
CA ASP A 206 -2.19 -18.41 -18.49
C ASP A 206 -2.07 -18.47 -16.95
N ASP A 207 -1.17 -17.67 -16.35
CA ASP A 207 -0.99 -17.59 -14.90
C ASP A 207 -1.81 -16.47 -14.23
N ALA A 208 -2.69 -15.78 -15.00
CA ALA A 208 -3.49 -14.66 -14.50
C ALA A 208 -4.36 -15.04 -13.29
N GLU A 209 -4.81 -16.29 -13.22
CA GLU A 209 -5.60 -16.78 -12.09
C GLU A 209 -4.82 -16.76 -10.77
N SER A 210 -3.52 -17.05 -10.78
CA SER A 210 -2.66 -16.97 -9.58
C SER A 210 -2.54 -15.54 -9.03
N HIS A 211 -2.83 -14.53 -9.86
CA HIS A 211 -2.79 -13.10 -9.55
C HIS A 211 -4.19 -12.49 -9.41
N ALA A 212 -5.19 -13.31 -9.12
CA ALA A 212 -6.60 -12.90 -9.12
C ALA A 212 -6.88 -11.72 -8.17
N ALA A 213 -6.27 -11.67 -6.99
CA ALA A 213 -6.47 -10.58 -6.02
C ALA A 213 -5.98 -9.23 -6.56
N GLU A 214 -4.80 -9.20 -7.20
CA GLU A 214 -4.23 -8.00 -7.82
C GLU A 214 -5.10 -7.52 -8.99
N LEU A 215 -5.51 -8.44 -9.86
CA LEU A 215 -6.37 -8.14 -11.00
C LEU A 215 -7.77 -7.67 -10.55
N ALA A 216 -8.36 -8.32 -9.54
CA ALA A 216 -9.63 -7.91 -8.95
C ALA A 216 -9.56 -6.47 -8.42
N HIS A 217 -8.49 -6.13 -7.71
CA HIS A 217 -8.28 -4.78 -7.20
C HIS A 217 -8.28 -3.74 -8.33
N HIS A 218 -7.48 -3.95 -9.39
CA HIS A 218 -7.39 -2.97 -10.47
C HIS A 218 -8.68 -2.89 -11.30
N PHE A 219 -9.33 -4.01 -11.60
CA PHE A 219 -10.63 -4.01 -12.30
C PHE A 219 -11.73 -3.35 -11.45
N ALA A 220 -11.70 -3.50 -10.11
CA ALA A 220 -12.65 -2.82 -9.23
C ALA A 220 -12.51 -1.30 -9.31
N GLN A 221 -11.28 -0.78 -9.28
CA GLN A 221 -11.01 0.65 -9.40
C GLN A 221 -11.33 1.20 -10.81
N ALA A 222 -11.37 0.34 -11.80
CA ALA A 222 -11.62 0.69 -13.19
C ALA A 222 -13.04 0.31 -13.68
N GLN A 223 -13.91 -0.22 -12.83
CA GLN A 223 -15.22 -0.79 -13.18
C GLN A 223 -16.06 0.11 -14.09
N SER A 224 -16.01 1.44 -13.89
CA SER A 224 -16.75 2.40 -14.71
C SER A 224 -16.28 2.45 -16.19
N LEU A 225 -15.11 1.92 -16.52
CA LEU A 225 -14.55 1.84 -17.87
C LEU A 225 -14.55 0.42 -18.43
N THR A 226 -14.22 -0.57 -17.59
CA THR A 226 -14.03 -1.97 -18.01
C THR A 226 -15.28 -2.83 -17.88
N GLY A 227 -16.33 -2.31 -17.22
CA GLY A 227 -17.49 -3.10 -16.86
C GLY A 227 -17.23 -4.00 -15.63
N PRO A 228 -18.27 -4.71 -15.15
CA PRO A 228 -18.16 -5.54 -13.95
C PRO A 228 -17.61 -6.96 -14.22
N GLU A 229 -17.62 -7.47 -15.44
CA GLU A 229 -17.45 -8.88 -15.75
C GLU A 229 -16.08 -9.42 -15.28
N LYS A 230 -14.99 -8.72 -15.62
CA LYS A 230 -13.64 -9.13 -15.21
C LYS A 230 -13.43 -8.96 -13.72
N MET A 231 -13.95 -7.87 -13.14
CA MET A 231 -13.92 -7.66 -11.70
C MET A 231 -14.58 -8.81 -10.96
N VAL A 232 -15.78 -9.20 -11.37
CA VAL A 232 -16.55 -10.30 -10.76
C VAL A 232 -15.79 -11.61 -10.85
N ARG A 233 -15.30 -11.96 -12.05
CA ARG A 233 -14.51 -13.17 -12.27
C ARG A 233 -13.29 -13.24 -11.33
N TYR A 234 -12.48 -12.19 -11.30
CA TYR A 234 -11.26 -12.18 -10.49
C TYR A 234 -11.56 -12.07 -8.99
N SER A 235 -12.65 -11.40 -8.59
CA SER A 235 -13.11 -11.38 -7.20
C SER A 235 -13.54 -12.77 -6.73
N LEU A 236 -14.23 -13.55 -7.58
CA LEU A 236 -14.59 -14.93 -7.26
C LEU A 236 -13.34 -15.79 -7.05
N LEU A 237 -12.40 -15.77 -8.01
CA LEU A 237 -11.15 -16.53 -7.92
C LEU A 237 -10.30 -16.13 -6.71
N ALA A 238 -10.16 -14.83 -6.45
CA ALA A 238 -9.43 -14.33 -5.29
C ALA A 238 -10.07 -14.76 -3.95
N GLY A 239 -11.40 -14.72 -3.88
CA GLY A 239 -12.14 -15.21 -2.72
C GLY A 239 -11.94 -16.70 -2.48
N GLU A 240 -11.98 -17.54 -3.52
CA GLU A 240 -11.71 -18.97 -3.44
C GLU A 240 -10.27 -19.27 -2.98
N GLN A 241 -9.29 -18.52 -3.51
CA GLN A 241 -7.90 -18.66 -3.09
C GLN A 241 -7.69 -18.24 -1.63
N ALA A 242 -8.32 -17.15 -1.20
CA ALA A 242 -8.27 -16.69 0.18
C ALA A 242 -8.92 -17.72 1.14
N LEU A 243 -10.06 -18.34 0.76
CA LEU A 243 -10.66 -19.46 1.50
C LEU A 243 -9.69 -20.63 1.63
N ALA A 244 -9.06 -21.04 0.54
CA ALA A 244 -8.09 -22.13 0.52
C ALA A 244 -6.86 -21.84 1.39
N ALA A 245 -6.47 -20.56 1.52
CA ALA A 245 -5.40 -20.08 2.37
C ALA A 245 -5.81 -19.79 3.83
N TYR A 246 -7.08 -20.04 4.20
CA TYR A 246 -7.65 -19.70 5.51
C TYR A 246 -7.64 -18.19 5.84
N ALA A 247 -7.57 -17.34 4.83
CA ALA A 247 -7.64 -15.87 4.94
C ALA A 247 -9.11 -15.40 4.85
N TRP A 248 -9.90 -15.71 5.90
CA TRP A 248 -11.36 -15.54 5.89
C TRP A 248 -11.80 -14.10 5.66
N ASP A 249 -11.12 -13.12 6.24
CA ASP A 249 -11.46 -11.71 6.14
C ASP A 249 -11.21 -11.17 4.71
N GLU A 250 -10.12 -11.65 4.07
CA GLU A 250 -9.83 -11.35 2.66
C GLU A 250 -10.86 -12.01 1.73
N ALA A 251 -11.24 -13.27 2.02
CA ALA A 251 -12.26 -13.97 1.27
C ALA A 251 -13.61 -13.23 1.31
N LEU A 252 -14.04 -12.78 2.50
CA LEU A 252 -15.24 -11.96 2.67
C LEU A 252 -15.18 -10.72 1.78
N THR A 253 -14.07 -9.98 1.84
CA THR A 253 -13.88 -8.74 1.07
C THR A 253 -14.01 -8.98 -0.44
N HIS A 254 -13.42 -10.06 -0.94
CA HIS A 254 -13.46 -10.37 -2.37
C HIS A 254 -14.87 -10.80 -2.81
N PHE A 255 -15.55 -11.69 -2.09
CA PHE A 255 -16.90 -12.11 -2.44
C PHE A 255 -17.92 -10.97 -2.35
N GLU A 256 -17.85 -10.13 -1.31
CA GLU A 256 -18.68 -8.94 -1.17
C GLU A 256 -18.47 -7.96 -2.33
N SER A 257 -17.22 -7.72 -2.71
CA SER A 257 -16.88 -6.86 -3.85
C SER A 257 -17.48 -7.36 -5.15
N GLY A 258 -17.41 -8.68 -5.41
CA GLY A 258 -18.02 -9.30 -6.59
C GLY A 258 -19.55 -9.19 -6.59
N LEU A 259 -20.20 -9.37 -5.43
CA LEU A 259 -21.65 -9.23 -5.30
C LEU A 259 -22.12 -7.79 -5.49
N VAL A 260 -21.41 -6.81 -4.93
CA VAL A 260 -21.69 -5.38 -5.10
C VAL A 260 -21.57 -4.99 -6.57
N ALA A 261 -20.55 -5.49 -7.28
CA ALA A 261 -20.38 -5.22 -8.71
C ALA A 261 -21.54 -5.73 -9.57
N ARG A 262 -22.30 -6.70 -9.08
CA ARG A 262 -23.50 -7.26 -9.72
C ARG A 262 -24.81 -6.68 -9.19
N ASP A 263 -24.77 -5.61 -8.40
CA ASP A 263 -25.94 -5.01 -7.74
C ASP A 263 -26.72 -6.02 -6.87
N ILE A 264 -26.04 -7.03 -6.31
CA ILE A 264 -26.64 -8.01 -5.40
C ILE A 264 -26.48 -7.51 -3.98
N THR A 265 -27.60 -7.18 -3.35
CA THR A 265 -27.60 -6.72 -1.96
C THR A 265 -27.58 -7.89 -0.98
N LEU A 266 -26.67 -7.85 0.01
CA LEU A 266 -26.47 -8.92 1.01
C LEU A 266 -27.66 -9.09 1.98
N SER A 267 -28.60 -8.15 2.00
CA SER A 267 -29.81 -8.16 2.87
C SER A 267 -31.05 -8.72 2.19
N GLY A 268 -30.95 -9.27 1.01
CA GLY A 268 -32.10 -9.70 0.21
C GLY A 268 -32.33 -11.21 0.22
N THR A 269 -33.58 -11.62 0.07
CA THR A 269 -33.99 -13.02 -0.18
C THR A 269 -33.99 -13.37 -1.66
N LYS A 270 -33.32 -12.57 -2.52
CA LYS A 270 -33.24 -12.85 -3.96
C LYS A 270 -32.35 -14.09 -4.19
N ALA A 271 -32.90 -15.06 -4.90
CA ALA A 271 -32.12 -16.18 -5.39
C ALA A 271 -31.02 -15.69 -6.34
N ALA A 272 -29.93 -16.44 -6.40
CA ALA A 272 -28.87 -16.20 -7.37
C ALA A 272 -29.44 -16.14 -8.80
N SER A 273 -29.03 -15.16 -9.57
CA SER A 273 -29.51 -14.96 -10.94
C SER A 273 -28.89 -15.94 -11.95
N ASP A 274 -27.70 -16.45 -11.61
CA ASP A 274 -26.88 -17.34 -12.43
C ASP A 274 -25.82 -18.05 -11.57
N ASP A 275 -25.04 -18.93 -12.20
CA ASP A 275 -24.04 -19.77 -11.53
C ASP A 275 -22.92 -18.92 -10.86
N GLU A 276 -22.53 -17.80 -11.44
CA GLU A 276 -21.48 -16.93 -10.90
C GLU A 276 -21.96 -16.21 -9.62
N ALA A 277 -23.20 -15.70 -9.63
CA ALA A 277 -23.85 -15.14 -8.44
C ALA A 277 -24.02 -16.20 -7.34
N ALA A 278 -24.37 -17.43 -7.73
CA ALA A 278 -24.48 -18.54 -6.80
C ALA A 278 -23.12 -18.88 -6.17
N ALA A 279 -22.04 -18.92 -6.95
CA ALA A 279 -20.69 -19.19 -6.46
C ALA A 279 -20.20 -18.09 -5.49
N LEU A 280 -20.42 -16.80 -5.80
CA LEU A 280 -20.10 -15.70 -4.89
C LEU A 280 -20.84 -15.77 -3.57
N LEU A 281 -22.17 -16.03 -3.59
CA LEU A 281 -22.98 -16.15 -2.39
C LEU A 281 -22.58 -17.38 -1.56
N PHE A 282 -22.26 -18.49 -2.21
CA PHE A 282 -21.80 -19.70 -1.53
C PHE A 282 -20.44 -19.48 -0.87
N GLY A 283 -19.46 -18.90 -1.58
CA GLY A 283 -18.17 -18.57 -1.04
C GLY A 283 -18.26 -17.59 0.14
N LEU A 284 -19.11 -16.54 0.02
CA LEU A 284 -19.37 -15.60 1.09
C LEU A 284 -19.91 -16.33 2.35
N SER A 285 -20.87 -17.24 2.17
CA SER A 285 -21.45 -18.00 3.29
C SER A 285 -20.41 -18.88 3.99
N GLN A 286 -19.50 -19.50 3.25
CA GLN A 286 -18.41 -20.29 3.79
C GLN A 286 -17.44 -19.43 4.63
N ALA A 287 -17.05 -18.26 4.09
CA ALA A 287 -16.17 -17.35 4.79
C ALA A 287 -16.81 -16.81 6.09
N GLN A 288 -18.11 -16.45 6.06
CA GLN A 288 -18.86 -16.01 7.24
C GLN A 288 -18.93 -17.06 8.33
N VAL A 289 -19.24 -18.32 7.98
CA VAL A 289 -19.30 -19.44 8.94
C VAL A 289 -17.92 -19.63 9.58
N ALA A 290 -16.85 -19.64 8.79
CA ALA A 290 -15.50 -19.84 9.28
C ALA A 290 -15.06 -18.71 10.24
N THR A 291 -15.42 -17.46 9.93
CA THR A 291 -15.14 -16.30 10.79
C THR A 291 -15.89 -16.39 12.11
N LEU A 292 -17.18 -16.77 12.10
CA LEU A 292 -17.99 -16.96 13.30
C LEU A 292 -17.44 -18.09 14.20
N GLU A 293 -17.06 -19.23 13.63
CA GLU A 293 -16.43 -20.32 14.39
C GLU A 293 -15.11 -19.91 15.03
N ARG A 294 -14.32 -19.07 14.36
CA ARG A 294 -13.08 -18.53 14.91
C ARG A 294 -13.35 -17.63 16.13
N HIS A 295 -14.34 -16.75 16.05
CA HIS A 295 -14.71 -15.88 17.18
C HIS A 295 -15.21 -16.69 18.39
N GLN A 296 -16.08 -17.65 18.17
CA GLN A 296 -16.59 -18.53 19.25
C GLN A 296 -15.46 -19.33 19.94
N ARG A 297 -14.47 -19.81 19.18
CA ARG A 297 -13.30 -20.49 19.76
C ARG A 297 -12.43 -19.56 20.59
N HIS A 298 -12.26 -18.30 20.16
CA HIS A 298 -11.51 -17.31 20.94
C HIS A 298 -12.22 -16.94 22.24
N GLU A 299 -13.53 -16.77 22.24
CA GLU A 299 -14.32 -16.51 23.43
C GLU A 299 -14.35 -17.70 24.42
N ALA A 300 -14.24 -18.93 23.91
CA ALA A 300 -14.21 -20.12 24.75
C ALA A 300 -12.85 -20.40 25.40
N LEU A 301 -11.77 -19.74 24.95
CA LEU A 301 -10.41 -19.93 25.44
C LEU A 301 -9.90 -18.77 26.32
N GLY A 302 -10.62 -17.65 26.38
CA GLY A 302 -10.33 -16.48 27.22
C GLY A 302 -11.17 -16.44 28.49
#